data_5b49a51dcb462c5d99cc4da1b9d1b2d0
#
_entry.id   5b49a51dcb462c5d99cc4da1b9d1b2d0
#
_cell.length_a   1.000
_cell.length_b   1.000
_cell.length_c   1.000
_cell.angle_alpha   90.00
_cell.angle_beta   90.00
_cell.angle_gamma   90.00
#
_symmetry.space_group_name_H-M   'P 1'
#
loop_
_entity.id
_entity.type
_entity.pdbx_description
1 polymer ?
#
loop_
_entity_poly.entity_id
_entity_poly.type
_entity_poly.pdbx_seq_one_letter_code
_entity_poly.pdbx_strand_id
1 'polypeptide(L)'
;MKFLKLLFLSISFGLISCNDSSNSVVELERIHADLKQQFAPDKRVELFDIKFENKNNTIILSGETTTKKAFDILVDSLKKKNISFKNEVRILPDEVVGDKKYALGNNSVINIRSKPKHSAELGTQGLLGMSLRILDKKGDFYRVQTPDNYISWVDHGGIQQLNKQEFENWQDATKIIYTKNNGLVYASKNNNATIVSDIVFGSLLKFISEENNFYKVAYPDGRIGFVKKPEAVLYNSWLKNNPSNANFIEESAKTM
;
A
#
# COMPACT_ATOMS: atom_id res chain seq x y z
N MET A 1 41.87 -83.45 -7.32
CA MET A 1 40.70 -82.65 -7.66
C MET A 1 40.43 -81.73 -6.49
N LYS A 2 40.78 -80.39 -6.64
CA LYS A 2 40.51 -79.37 -5.62
C LYS A 2 39.48 -78.38 -6.23
N PHE A 3 38.28 -78.35 -5.62
CA PHE A 3 37.23 -77.45 -5.98
C PHE A 3 37.50 -76.07 -5.35
N LEU A 4 37.76 -75.06 -6.22
CA LEU A 4 37.85 -73.70 -5.82
C LEU A 4 36.47 -73.02 -5.78
N LYS A 5 35.99 -72.71 -4.59
CA LYS A 5 34.71 -71.98 -4.40
C LYS A 5 34.99 -70.48 -4.61
N LEU A 6 34.46 -69.94 -5.69
CA LEU A 6 34.47 -68.51 -5.97
C LEU A 6 33.35 -67.83 -5.18
N LEU A 7 33.69 -66.98 -4.22
CA LEU A 7 32.75 -66.17 -3.43
C LEU A 7 32.45 -64.87 -4.18
N PHE A 8 31.27 -64.73 -4.76
CA PHE A 8 30.78 -63.50 -5.35
C PHE A 8 30.33 -62.53 -4.25
N LEU A 9 31.13 -61.49 -3.99
CA LEU A 9 30.78 -60.36 -3.11
C LEU A 9 29.99 -59.33 -3.94
N SER A 10 28.67 -59.33 -3.83
CA SER A 10 27.83 -58.31 -4.46
C SER A 10 27.88 -56.99 -3.67
N ILE A 11 28.66 -56.02 -4.19
CA ILE A 11 28.64 -54.65 -3.69
C ILE A 11 27.41 -53.96 -4.27
N SER A 12 26.33 -53.84 -3.45
CA SER A 12 25.20 -52.98 -3.76
C SER A 12 25.63 -51.51 -3.58
N PHE A 13 25.88 -50.85 -4.70
CA PHE A 13 26.00 -49.40 -4.74
C PHE A 13 24.60 -48.80 -4.46
N GLY A 14 24.39 -48.35 -3.23
CA GLY A 14 23.28 -47.48 -2.90
C GLY A 14 23.46 -46.15 -3.64
N LEU A 15 22.69 -45.94 -4.69
CA LEU A 15 22.52 -44.63 -5.30
C LEU A 15 21.85 -43.72 -4.28
N ILE A 16 22.64 -42.93 -3.55
CA ILE A 16 22.12 -41.84 -2.72
C ILE A 16 21.56 -40.81 -3.69
N SER A 17 20.22 -40.78 -3.79
CA SER A 17 19.47 -39.78 -4.55
C SER A 17 19.65 -38.40 -3.88
N CYS A 18 20.65 -37.65 -4.33
CA CYS A 18 20.85 -36.25 -3.97
C CYS A 18 19.99 -35.29 -4.81
N ASN A 19 18.96 -35.78 -5.51
CA ASN A 19 18.25 -35.04 -6.55
C ASN A 19 16.88 -34.46 -6.14
N ASP A 20 16.33 -34.80 -4.97
CA ASP A 20 14.96 -34.41 -4.59
C ASP A 20 14.82 -32.96 -4.13
N SER A 21 15.83 -32.39 -3.51
CA SER A 21 15.71 -31.05 -2.90
C SER A 21 15.89 -29.90 -3.88
N SER A 22 16.70 -30.05 -4.93
CA SER A 22 16.84 -29.04 -6.00
C SER A 22 15.59 -29.00 -6.89
N ASN A 23 15.01 -30.13 -7.19
CA ASN A 23 13.78 -30.24 -7.97
C ASN A 23 12.58 -29.59 -7.23
N SER A 24 12.54 -29.67 -5.91
CA SER A 24 11.48 -29.05 -5.09
C SER A 24 11.53 -27.53 -5.16
N VAL A 25 12.71 -26.90 -5.11
CA VAL A 25 12.85 -25.43 -5.23
C VAL A 25 12.41 -24.94 -6.61
N VAL A 26 12.86 -25.60 -7.68
CA VAL A 26 12.49 -25.24 -9.07
C VAL A 26 10.96 -25.33 -9.28
N GLU A 27 10.33 -26.36 -8.73
CA GLU A 27 8.89 -26.50 -8.81
C GLU A 27 8.15 -25.40 -8.03
N LEU A 28 8.64 -25.02 -6.84
CA LEU A 28 8.08 -23.95 -6.04
C LEU A 28 8.23 -22.58 -6.71
N GLU A 29 9.37 -22.33 -7.35
CA GLU A 29 9.56 -21.12 -8.16
C GLU A 29 8.56 -21.03 -9.31
N ARG A 30 8.22 -22.16 -9.96
CA ARG A 30 7.18 -22.20 -10.99
C ARG A 30 5.79 -21.89 -10.41
N ILE A 31 5.41 -22.55 -9.31
CA ILE A 31 4.13 -22.29 -8.63
C ILE A 31 4.07 -20.81 -8.19
N HIS A 32 5.17 -20.26 -7.65
CA HIS A 32 5.26 -18.86 -7.28
C HIS A 32 5.07 -17.93 -8.48
N ALA A 33 5.71 -18.22 -9.61
CA ALA A 33 5.57 -17.43 -10.83
C ALA A 33 4.13 -17.43 -11.35
N ASP A 34 3.46 -18.59 -11.36
CA ASP A 34 2.06 -18.73 -11.78
C ASP A 34 1.13 -17.93 -10.84
N LEU A 35 1.32 -18.05 -9.52
CA LEU A 35 0.55 -17.29 -8.53
C LEU A 35 0.81 -15.79 -8.62
N LYS A 36 2.07 -15.38 -8.85
CA LYS A 36 2.43 -13.98 -9.05
C LYS A 36 1.75 -13.41 -10.29
N GLN A 37 1.74 -14.14 -11.40
CA GLN A 37 1.05 -13.72 -12.62
C GLN A 37 -0.46 -13.59 -12.41
N GLN A 38 -1.07 -14.48 -11.63
CA GLN A 38 -2.50 -14.49 -11.38
C GLN A 38 -2.95 -13.42 -10.36
N PHE A 39 -2.20 -13.21 -9.28
CA PHE A 39 -2.63 -12.42 -8.14
C PHE A 39 -1.87 -11.11 -7.94
N ALA A 40 -0.65 -10.99 -8.45
CA ALA A 40 0.21 -9.81 -8.29
C ALA A 40 1.03 -9.53 -9.57
N PRO A 41 0.38 -9.39 -10.74
CA PRO A 41 1.08 -9.19 -12.02
C PRO A 41 1.83 -7.86 -12.07
N ASP A 42 1.35 -6.86 -11.34
CA ASP A 42 1.99 -5.55 -11.22
C ASP A 42 2.42 -5.28 -9.78
N LYS A 43 3.73 -5.33 -9.54
CA LYS A 43 4.33 -5.08 -8.23
C LYS A 43 4.12 -3.66 -7.68
N ARG A 44 3.61 -2.74 -8.50
CA ARG A 44 3.28 -1.38 -8.07
C ARG A 44 1.96 -1.33 -7.30
N VAL A 45 1.09 -2.33 -7.46
CA VAL A 45 -0.25 -2.36 -6.85
C VAL A 45 -0.46 -3.55 -5.92
N GLU A 46 0.27 -4.65 -6.15
CA GLU A 46 0.23 -5.85 -5.31
C GLU A 46 1.63 -6.44 -5.15
N LEU A 47 1.96 -6.89 -3.95
CA LEU A 47 3.24 -7.52 -3.64
C LEU A 47 3.07 -9.03 -3.45
N PHE A 48 3.90 -9.81 -4.14
CA PHE A 48 4.06 -11.25 -3.94
C PHE A 48 5.52 -11.61 -4.20
N ASP A 49 6.43 -11.14 -3.32
CA ASP A 49 7.88 -11.27 -3.45
C ASP A 49 8.38 -12.28 -2.42
N ILE A 50 8.23 -13.57 -2.75
CA ILE A 50 8.61 -14.69 -1.90
C ILE A 50 9.84 -15.36 -2.49
N LYS A 51 10.80 -15.70 -1.62
CA LYS A 51 12.03 -16.41 -1.95
C LYS A 51 12.05 -17.76 -1.24
N PHE A 52 12.71 -18.71 -1.87
CA PHE A 52 12.88 -20.07 -1.39
C PHE A 52 14.36 -20.36 -1.19
N GLU A 53 14.74 -20.83 0.00
CA GLU A 53 16.08 -21.28 0.30
C GLU A 53 16.00 -22.67 0.92
N ASN A 54 16.75 -23.65 0.37
CA ASN A 54 16.83 -24.97 0.98
C ASN A 54 17.97 -25.00 2.00
N LYS A 55 17.64 -25.27 3.25
CA LYS A 55 18.61 -25.51 4.34
C LYS A 55 18.32 -26.85 5.00
N ASN A 56 19.24 -27.79 4.84
CA ASN A 56 19.14 -29.12 5.47
C ASN A 56 17.78 -29.80 5.20
N ASN A 57 17.34 -29.88 3.96
CA ASN A 57 16.07 -30.43 3.51
C ASN A 57 14.81 -29.72 4.04
N THR A 58 14.95 -28.52 4.56
CA THR A 58 13.84 -27.64 4.94
C THR A 58 13.84 -26.41 4.05
N ILE A 59 12.71 -26.13 3.41
CA ILE A 59 12.54 -24.93 2.60
C ILE A 59 12.23 -23.73 3.50
N ILE A 60 13.07 -22.69 3.48
CA ILE A 60 12.77 -21.43 4.15
C ILE A 60 12.07 -20.53 3.15
N LEU A 61 10.85 -20.13 3.51
CA LEU A 61 10.08 -19.10 2.79
C LEU A 61 10.40 -17.77 3.43
N SER A 62 10.87 -16.79 2.64
CA SER A 62 11.13 -15.43 3.12
C SER A 62 10.61 -14.39 2.13
N GLY A 63 10.51 -13.13 2.57
CA GLY A 63 10.02 -12.04 1.74
C GLY A 63 8.71 -11.45 2.25
N GLU A 64 7.89 -10.91 1.35
CA GLU A 64 6.66 -10.22 1.75
C GLU A 64 5.54 -10.31 0.71
N THR A 65 4.29 -10.18 1.16
CA THR A 65 3.12 -10.17 0.28
C THR A 65 1.98 -9.32 0.85
N THR A 66 1.22 -8.68 -0.04
CA THR A 66 -0.09 -8.05 0.26
C THR A 66 -1.24 -9.00 -0.01
N THR A 67 -1.02 -10.09 -0.76
CA THR A 67 -2.06 -11.05 -1.15
C THR A 67 -1.96 -12.36 -0.36
N LYS A 68 -2.61 -12.35 0.83
CA LYS A 68 -2.68 -13.53 1.71
C LYS A 68 -3.24 -14.75 0.98
N LYS A 69 -4.22 -14.56 0.08
CA LYS A 69 -4.85 -15.66 -0.68
C LYS A 69 -3.83 -16.43 -1.53
N ALA A 70 -2.96 -15.73 -2.26
CA ALA A 70 -1.91 -16.37 -3.06
C ALA A 70 -0.91 -17.11 -2.17
N PHE A 71 -0.56 -16.51 -1.03
CA PHE A 71 0.33 -17.13 -0.06
C PHE A 71 -0.26 -18.41 0.54
N ASP A 72 -1.54 -18.40 0.92
CA ASP A 72 -2.22 -19.59 1.44
C ASP A 72 -2.22 -20.74 0.41
N ILE A 73 -2.46 -20.44 -0.88
CA ILE A 73 -2.39 -21.44 -1.97
C ILE A 73 -0.96 -22.01 -2.10
N LEU A 74 0.07 -21.16 -2.00
CA LEU A 74 1.46 -21.60 -2.03
C LEU A 74 1.77 -22.55 -0.85
N VAL A 75 1.38 -22.18 0.37
CA VAL A 75 1.57 -23.00 1.57
C VAL A 75 0.83 -24.32 1.47
N ASP A 76 -0.40 -24.33 0.97
CA ASP A 76 -1.17 -25.57 0.77
C ASP A 76 -0.54 -26.49 -0.28
N SER A 77 0.11 -25.94 -1.30
CA SER A 77 0.88 -26.70 -2.28
C SER A 77 2.08 -27.40 -1.64
N LEU A 78 2.80 -26.73 -0.73
CA LEU A 78 3.89 -27.32 0.04
C LEU A 78 3.40 -28.47 0.93
N LYS A 79 2.30 -28.27 1.65
CA LYS A 79 1.70 -29.30 2.52
C LYS A 79 1.25 -30.52 1.74
N LYS A 80 0.56 -30.35 0.61
CA LYS A 80 0.10 -31.43 -0.27
C LYS A 80 1.25 -32.29 -0.80
N LYS A 81 2.43 -31.69 -0.98
CA LYS A 81 3.64 -32.37 -1.45
C LYS A 81 4.51 -32.92 -0.32
N ASN A 82 4.07 -32.81 0.94
CA ASN A 82 4.83 -33.18 2.13
C ASN A 82 6.23 -32.53 2.21
N ILE A 83 6.36 -31.31 1.69
CA ILE A 83 7.62 -30.55 1.74
C ILE A 83 7.74 -29.89 3.11
N SER A 84 8.83 -30.16 3.83
CA SER A 84 9.14 -29.49 5.09
C SER A 84 9.52 -28.03 4.83
N PHE A 85 8.88 -27.09 5.52
CA PHE A 85 9.17 -25.66 5.33
C PHE A 85 9.12 -24.87 6.65
N LYS A 86 9.88 -23.76 6.69
CA LYS A 86 9.80 -22.72 7.70
C LYS A 86 9.27 -21.44 7.05
N ASN A 87 8.25 -20.86 7.65
CA ASN A 87 7.64 -19.63 7.15
C ASN A 87 8.25 -18.40 7.86
N GLU A 88 8.92 -17.54 7.09
CA GLU A 88 9.44 -16.23 7.49
C GLU A 88 8.89 -15.10 6.57
N VAL A 89 7.78 -15.36 5.86
CA VAL A 89 7.14 -14.38 4.98
C VAL A 89 6.32 -13.38 5.80
N ARG A 90 6.52 -12.10 5.54
CA ARG A 90 5.72 -11.02 6.11
C ARG A 90 4.44 -10.83 5.33
N ILE A 91 3.29 -10.90 6.01
CA ILE A 91 1.99 -10.58 5.42
C ILE A 91 1.68 -9.11 5.73
N LEU A 92 1.49 -8.32 4.67
CA LEU A 92 1.18 -6.90 4.80
C LEU A 92 -0.35 -6.64 4.89
N PRO A 93 -0.82 -5.72 5.73
CA PRO A 93 -0.07 -4.84 6.61
C PRO A 93 0.72 -5.57 7.70
N ASP A 94 1.99 -5.16 7.87
CA ASP A 94 2.89 -5.71 8.87
C ASP A 94 2.44 -5.36 10.29
N GLU A 95 2.78 -6.21 11.28
CA GLU A 95 2.45 -6.00 12.69
C GLU A 95 3.09 -4.72 13.27
N VAL A 96 4.20 -4.26 12.71
CA VAL A 96 4.88 -3.01 13.11
C VAL A 96 4.00 -1.77 12.93
N VAL A 97 2.97 -1.85 12.07
CA VAL A 97 2.01 -0.75 11.86
C VAL A 97 1.05 -0.59 13.05
N GLY A 98 0.83 -1.65 13.82
CA GLY A 98 -0.12 -1.66 14.94
C GLY A 98 -1.58 -1.53 14.47
N ASP A 99 -2.38 -0.78 15.24
CA ASP A 99 -3.82 -0.56 14.98
C ASP A 99 -4.10 0.58 13.97
N LYS A 100 -3.13 1.49 13.76
CA LYS A 100 -3.26 2.63 12.86
C LYS A 100 -2.92 2.26 11.41
N LYS A 101 -3.75 1.40 10.81
CA LYS A 101 -3.57 0.87 9.45
C LYS A 101 -4.09 1.79 8.34
N TYR A 102 -4.57 2.98 8.68
CA TYR A 102 -5.09 3.98 7.75
C TYR A 102 -4.35 5.30 7.95
N ALA A 103 -4.36 6.13 6.92
CA ALA A 103 -3.88 7.49 7.02
C ALA A 103 -4.63 8.41 6.06
N LEU A 104 -4.47 9.71 6.30
CA LEU A 104 -4.92 10.78 5.40
C LEU A 104 -3.74 11.67 5.05
N GLY A 105 -3.69 12.14 3.81
CA GLY A 105 -2.77 13.22 3.44
C GLY A 105 -3.03 14.45 4.31
N ASN A 106 -1.97 15.01 4.93
CA ASN A 106 -2.09 16.09 5.90
C ASN A 106 -1.46 17.42 5.44
N ASN A 107 -0.73 17.38 4.33
CA ASN A 107 -0.22 18.57 3.63
C ASN A 107 -1.00 18.77 2.32
N SER A 108 -0.95 19.99 1.75
CA SER A 108 -1.59 20.32 0.47
C SER A 108 -1.23 19.30 -0.61
N VAL A 109 0.05 18.94 -0.68
CA VAL A 109 0.60 17.87 -1.52
C VAL A 109 1.57 17.02 -0.69
N ILE A 110 1.45 15.70 -0.77
CA ILE A 110 2.37 14.74 -0.16
C ILE A 110 3.16 14.01 -1.25
N ASN A 111 4.47 13.88 -1.05
CA ASN A 111 5.34 13.16 -1.97
C ASN A 111 5.40 11.68 -1.61
N ILE A 112 5.04 10.82 -2.55
CA ILE A 112 5.08 9.36 -2.42
C ILE A 112 6.23 8.85 -3.27
N ARG A 113 7.22 8.20 -2.64
CA ARG A 113 8.54 7.92 -3.20
C ARG A 113 8.80 6.42 -3.35
N SER A 114 9.66 6.05 -4.29
CA SER A 114 10.02 4.67 -4.58
C SER A 114 10.74 3.93 -3.44
N LYS A 115 11.36 4.67 -2.49
CA LYS A 115 12.09 4.12 -1.33
C LYS A 115 11.88 4.99 -0.10
N PRO A 116 12.07 4.46 1.13
CA PRO A 116 11.89 5.20 2.38
C PRO A 116 13.06 6.16 2.66
N LYS A 117 13.20 7.17 1.83
CA LYS A 117 14.19 8.26 1.99
C LYS A 117 13.82 9.47 1.13
N HIS A 118 14.16 10.68 1.59
CA HIS A 118 13.83 11.94 0.90
C HIS A 118 14.47 12.09 -0.48
N SER A 119 15.66 11.52 -0.70
CA SER A 119 16.37 11.55 -1.99
C SER A 119 15.92 10.47 -2.98
N ALA A 120 14.91 9.65 -2.63
CA ALA A 120 14.39 8.64 -3.54
C ALA A 120 13.54 9.29 -4.63
N GLU A 121 13.44 8.60 -5.77
CA GLU A 121 12.60 9.00 -6.90
C GLU A 121 11.15 9.22 -6.45
N LEU A 122 10.54 10.29 -6.97
CA LEU A 122 9.13 10.59 -6.81
C LEU A 122 8.32 9.63 -7.68
N GLY A 123 7.54 8.76 -7.05
CA GLY A 123 6.67 7.81 -7.76
C GLY A 123 5.32 8.43 -8.12
N THR A 124 4.69 9.10 -7.17
CA THR A 124 3.42 9.82 -7.33
C THR A 124 3.27 10.87 -6.21
N GLN A 125 2.16 11.59 -6.25
CA GLN A 125 1.79 12.55 -5.21
C GLN A 125 0.37 12.28 -4.74
N GLY A 126 0.09 12.61 -3.48
CA GLY A 126 -1.26 12.62 -2.91
C GLY A 126 -1.64 14.02 -2.46
N LEU A 127 -2.91 14.24 -2.21
CA LEU A 127 -3.48 15.52 -1.81
C LEU A 127 -3.93 15.50 -0.35
N LEU A 128 -4.14 16.66 0.22
CA LEU A 128 -4.74 16.85 1.54
C LEU A 128 -6.11 16.13 1.61
N GLY A 129 -6.28 15.31 2.65
CA GLY A 129 -7.48 14.50 2.85
C GLY A 129 -7.57 13.22 2.03
N MET A 130 -6.59 12.91 1.16
CA MET A 130 -6.52 11.66 0.42
C MET A 130 -6.38 10.48 1.36
N SER A 131 -7.23 9.47 1.20
CA SER A 131 -7.20 8.24 1.99
C SER A 131 -6.04 7.34 1.57
N LEU A 132 -5.36 6.76 2.56
CA LEU A 132 -4.23 5.85 2.36
C LEU A 132 -4.38 4.63 3.28
N ARG A 133 -3.96 3.48 2.82
CA ARG A 133 -3.79 2.28 3.64
C ARG A 133 -2.31 2.13 3.99
N ILE A 134 -1.97 1.99 5.27
CA ILE A 134 -0.60 1.79 5.72
C ILE A 134 -0.29 0.29 5.68
N LEU A 135 0.80 -0.09 5.02
CA LEU A 135 1.23 -1.48 4.84
C LEU A 135 2.45 -1.84 5.69
N ASP A 136 3.39 -0.87 5.89
CA ASP A 136 4.67 -1.10 6.55
C ASP A 136 5.24 0.20 7.09
N LYS A 137 6.26 0.11 7.96
CA LYS A 137 6.99 1.25 8.51
C LYS A 137 8.49 1.00 8.44
N LYS A 138 9.26 2.00 7.99
CA LYS A 138 10.73 1.96 8.03
C LYS A 138 11.29 3.34 8.38
N GLY A 139 11.82 3.47 9.59
CA GLY A 139 12.25 4.77 10.13
C GLY A 139 11.07 5.75 10.16
N ASP A 140 11.27 6.92 9.56
CA ASP A 140 10.25 7.99 9.48
C ASP A 140 9.33 7.86 8.25
N PHE A 141 9.40 6.75 7.52
CA PHE A 141 8.57 6.51 6.34
C PHE A 141 7.56 5.40 6.58
N TYR A 142 6.39 5.58 5.98
CA TYR A 142 5.35 4.57 5.89
C TYR A 142 5.21 4.10 4.45
N ARG A 143 5.17 2.76 4.25
CA ARG A 143 4.72 2.20 2.98
C ARG A 143 3.21 2.27 2.95
N VAL A 144 2.68 2.95 1.96
CA VAL A 144 1.25 3.18 1.82
C VAL A 144 0.73 2.65 0.50
N GLN A 145 -0.57 2.36 0.48
CA GLN A 145 -1.32 2.09 -0.74
C GLN A 145 -2.34 3.20 -0.94
N THR A 146 -2.29 3.82 -2.11
CA THR A 146 -3.20 4.89 -2.55
C THR A 146 -4.55 4.34 -3.02
N PRO A 147 -5.59 5.17 -3.24
CA PRO A 147 -6.90 4.72 -3.72
C PRO A 147 -6.89 4.00 -5.07
N ASP A 148 -5.91 4.29 -5.95
CA ASP A 148 -5.65 3.60 -7.21
C ASP A 148 -4.73 2.37 -7.04
N ASN A 149 -4.55 1.91 -5.79
CA ASN A 149 -3.75 0.76 -5.37
C ASN A 149 -2.24 0.92 -5.53
N TYR A 150 -1.70 2.08 -5.89
CA TYR A 150 -0.26 2.25 -6.02
C TYR A 150 0.45 2.14 -4.66
N ILE A 151 1.48 1.29 -4.57
CA ILE A 151 2.22 1.01 -3.33
C ILE A 151 3.57 1.72 -3.38
N SER A 152 3.82 2.61 -2.41
CA SER A 152 5.10 3.29 -2.27
C SER A 152 5.26 3.93 -0.88
N TRP A 153 6.26 4.81 -0.69
CA TRP A 153 6.66 5.31 0.62
C TRP A 153 6.36 6.80 0.77
N VAL A 154 5.74 7.17 1.90
CA VAL A 154 5.47 8.56 2.28
C VAL A 154 6.18 8.89 3.60
N ASP A 155 6.65 10.11 3.75
CA ASP A 155 7.19 10.65 5.00
C ASP A 155 6.09 10.79 6.07
N HIS A 156 6.41 10.51 7.33
CA HIS A 156 5.46 10.60 8.45
C HIS A 156 4.86 12.01 8.62
N GLY A 157 5.62 13.07 8.32
CA GLY A 157 5.14 14.46 8.39
C GLY A 157 4.12 14.82 7.32
N GLY A 158 3.97 13.99 6.27
CA GLY A 158 2.99 14.21 5.20
C GLY A 158 1.61 13.62 5.49
N ILE A 159 1.46 12.78 6.50
CA ILE A 159 0.23 12.04 6.76
C ILE A 159 -0.22 12.10 8.22
N GLN A 160 -1.53 12.02 8.44
CA GLN A 160 -2.13 11.74 9.73
C GLN A 160 -2.56 10.27 9.78
N GLN A 161 -1.96 9.50 10.71
CA GLN A 161 -2.27 8.09 10.90
C GLN A 161 -3.55 7.94 11.73
N LEU A 162 -4.40 6.99 11.35
CA LEU A 162 -5.71 6.74 11.94
C LEU A 162 -5.90 5.25 12.23
N ASN A 163 -6.59 4.94 13.32
CA ASN A 163 -7.20 3.63 13.51
C ASN A 163 -8.47 3.50 12.65
N LYS A 164 -9.09 2.32 12.68
CA LYS A 164 -10.27 2.02 11.86
C LYS A 164 -11.44 2.97 12.16
N GLN A 165 -11.75 3.23 13.43
CA GLN A 165 -12.87 4.07 13.84
C GLN A 165 -12.65 5.55 13.42
N GLU A 166 -11.44 6.07 13.62
CA GLU A 166 -11.08 7.43 13.21
C GLU A 166 -11.20 7.59 11.68
N PHE A 167 -10.78 6.57 10.94
CA PHE A 167 -10.88 6.55 9.48
C PHE A 167 -12.33 6.49 9.00
N GLU A 168 -13.17 5.64 9.59
CA GLU A 168 -14.61 5.56 9.30
C GLU A 168 -15.30 6.89 9.61
N ASN A 169 -14.99 7.52 10.76
CA ASN A 169 -15.51 8.85 11.11
C ASN A 169 -15.10 9.93 10.10
N TRP A 170 -13.92 9.83 9.50
CA TRP A 170 -13.52 10.72 8.40
C TRP A 170 -14.31 10.42 7.12
N GLN A 171 -14.49 9.15 6.76
CA GLN A 171 -15.21 8.76 5.55
C GLN A 171 -16.67 9.27 5.60
N ASP A 172 -17.33 9.15 6.73
CA ASP A 172 -18.73 9.54 6.93
C ASP A 172 -18.93 11.06 7.10
N ALA A 173 -17.86 11.79 7.45
CA ALA A 173 -17.97 13.23 7.67
C ALA A 173 -18.30 13.98 6.38
N THR A 174 -19.14 15.02 6.50
CA THR A 174 -19.32 16.00 5.43
C THR A 174 -17.97 16.69 5.16
N LYS A 175 -17.62 16.86 3.88
CA LYS A 175 -16.35 17.47 3.45
C LYS A 175 -16.62 18.59 2.46
N ILE A 176 -15.67 19.50 2.36
CA ILE A 176 -15.53 20.39 1.20
C ILE A 176 -14.42 19.85 0.30
N ILE A 177 -14.53 20.15 -0.99
CA ILE A 177 -13.45 20.03 -1.97
C ILE A 177 -13.02 21.42 -2.42
N TYR A 178 -11.71 21.65 -2.45
CA TYR A 178 -11.15 22.90 -2.98
C TYR A 178 -11.12 22.85 -4.51
N THR A 179 -11.61 23.92 -5.18
CA THR A 179 -11.90 23.92 -6.61
C THR A 179 -11.08 24.92 -7.44
N LYS A 180 -10.12 25.61 -6.82
CA LYS A 180 -9.17 26.48 -7.54
C LYS A 180 -7.80 25.81 -7.62
N ASN A 181 -6.96 26.20 -8.58
CA ASN A 181 -5.66 25.60 -8.77
C ASN A 181 -4.82 25.62 -7.49
N ASN A 182 -4.79 26.78 -6.82
CA ASN A 182 -4.12 26.97 -5.53
C ASN A 182 -4.82 28.06 -4.71
N GLY A 183 -4.57 28.07 -3.40
CA GLY A 183 -5.09 29.08 -2.49
C GLY A 183 -4.56 28.91 -1.07
N LEU A 184 -5.27 29.48 -0.12
CA LEU A 184 -4.85 29.58 1.28
C LEU A 184 -6.00 29.19 2.22
N VAL A 185 -5.65 28.54 3.32
CA VAL A 185 -6.53 28.32 4.46
C VAL A 185 -6.12 29.28 5.56
N TYR A 186 -7.08 30.01 6.12
CA TYR A 186 -6.87 31.07 7.10
C TYR A 186 -7.18 30.60 8.52
N ALA A 187 -6.51 31.21 9.51
CA ALA A 187 -6.76 30.91 10.93
C ALA A 187 -8.08 31.50 11.46
N SER A 188 -8.64 32.50 10.75
CA SER A 188 -9.95 33.09 11.06
C SER A 188 -10.66 33.51 9.77
N LYS A 189 -11.95 33.85 9.86
CA LYS A 189 -12.81 34.29 8.75
C LYS A 189 -12.47 35.72 8.24
N ASN A 190 -11.19 35.94 7.96
CA ASN A 190 -10.65 37.22 7.50
C ASN A 190 -9.51 36.98 6.49
N ASN A 191 -9.54 37.68 5.36
CA ASN A 191 -8.52 37.55 4.32
C ASN A 191 -7.11 38.00 4.77
N ASN A 192 -7.01 38.79 5.83
CA ASN A 192 -5.75 39.23 6.42
C ASN A 192 -5.32 38.42 7.62
N ALA A 193 -6.01 37.29 7.92
CA ALA A 193 -5.67 36.41 9.02
C ALA A 193 -4.39 35.63 8.73
N THR A 194 -3.76 35.13 9.78
CA THR A 194 -2.63 34.21 9.68
C THR A 194 -3.01 33.02 8.80
N ILE A 195 -2.09 32.61 7.94
CA ILE A 195 -2.24 31.47 7.06
C ILE A 195 -1.97 30.18 7.86
N VAL A 196 -2.89 29.21 7.80
CA VAL A 196 -2.71 27.88 8.37
C VAL A 196 -1.88 27.00 7.43
N SER A 197 -2.25 26.99 6.14
CA SER A 197 -1.50 26.32 5.07
C SER A 197 -1.91 26.87 3.70
N ASP A 198 -1.16 26.49 2.68
CA ASP A 198 -1.62 26.45 1.30
C ASP A 198 -2.67 25.33 1.11
N ILE A 199 -3.38 25.37 0.00
CA ILE A 199 -4.34 24.37 -0.44
C ILE A 199 -4.39 24.34 -1.97
N VAL A 200 -4.58 23.15 -2.56
CA VAL A 200 -4.63 22.98 -4.01
C VAL A 200 -5.92 22.28 -4.45
N PHE A 201 -6.21 22.34 -5.75
CA PHE A 201 -7.37 21.68 -6.35
C PHE A 201 -7.47 20.20 -5.94
N GLY A 202 -8.68 19.76 -5.58
CA GLY A 202 -8.92 18.38 -5.16
C GLY A 202 -8.66 18.08 -3.68
N SER A 203 -8.09 19.02 -2.93
CA SER A 203 -7.91 18.88 -1.47
C SER A 203 -9.27 18.75 -0.76
N LEU A 204 -9.35 17.82 0.20
CA LEU A 204 -10.53 17.55 1.00
C LEU A 204 -10.29 17.96 2.45
N LEU A 205 -11.24 18.70 3.03
CA LEU A 205 -11.25 19.09 4.43
C LEU A 205 -12.63 18.77 5.04
N LYS A 206 -12.65 18.37 6.31
CA LYS A 206 -13.89 18.11 7.03
C LYS A 206 -14.63 19.44 7.23
N PHE A 207 -15.89 19.48 6.77
CA PHE A 207 -16.77 20.62 6.98
C PHE A 207 -17.25 20.67 8.44
N ILE A 208 -17.22 21.86 9.04
CA ILE A 208 -17.77 22.10 10.39
C ILE A 208 -19.01 22.99 10.30
N SER A 209 -18.88 24.17 9.70
CA SER A 209 -19.94 25.16 9.59
C SER A 209 -19.70 26.15 8.44
N GLU A 210 -20.76 26.87 8.08
CA GLU A 210 -20.65 28.07 7.27
C GLU A 210 -20.60 29.31 8.16
N GLU A 211 -19.64 30.18 7.92
CA GLU A 211 -19.45 31.41 8.66
C GLU A 211 -19.22 32.59 7.71
N ASN A 212 -20.29 33.37 7.44
CA ASN A 212 -20.28 34.45 6.45
C ASN A 212 -19.85 33.92 5.06
N ASN A 213 -18.74 34.47 4.51
CA ASN A 213 -18.20 34.07 3.20
C ASN A 213 -17.12 32.96 3.30
N PHE A 214 -17.10 32.21 4.42
CA PHE A 214 -16.11 31.15 4.65
C PHE A 214 -16.79 29.85 5.05
N TYR A 215 -16.14 28.73 4.72
CA TYR A 215 -16.34 27.43 5.36
C TYR A 215 -15.32 27.30 6.50
N LYS A 216 -15.81 27.01 7.70
CA LYS A 216 -14.98 26.53 8.81
C LYS A 216 -14.73 25.04 8.63
N VAL A 217 -13.50 24.62 8.70
CA VAL A 217 -13.07 23.26 8.35
C VAL A 217 -12.08 22.69 9.37
N ALA A 218 -11.99 21.37 9.43
CA ALA A 218 -10.95 20.67 10.17
C ALA A 218 -10.05 19.86 9.24
N TYR A 219 -8.77 19.89 9.53
CA TYR A 219 -7.73 19.04 8.93
C TYR A 219 -7.78 17.62 9.48
N PRO A 220 -7.11 16.66 8.80
CA PRO A 220 -6.95 15.31 9.33
C PRO A 220 -6.34 15.24 10.73
N ASP A 221 -5.43 16.15 11.09
CA ASP A 221 -4.76 16.24 12.38
C ASP A 221 -5.52 17.07 13.44
N GLY A 222 -6.72 17.56 13.09
CA GLY A 222 -7.57 18.34 14.00
C GLY A 222 -7.34 19.85 13.96
N ARG A 223 -6.35 20.37 13.24
CA ARG A 223 -6.22 21.84 13.03
C ARG A 223 -7.52 22.39 12.43
N ILE A 224 -7.88 23.59 12.84
CA ILE A 224 -9.06 24.31 12.33
C ILE A 224 -8.60 25.41 11.37
N GLY A 225 -9.37 25.59 10.31
CA GLY A 225 -9.13 26.64 9.33
C GLY A 225 -10.40 27.16 8.70
N PHE A 226 -10.23 28.20 7.87
CA PHE A 226 -11.30 28.87 7.14
C PHE A 226 -10.93 28.96 5.65
N VAL A 227 -11.79 28.42 4.81
CA VAL A 227 -11.67 28.44 3.34
C VAL A 227 -12.76 29.33 2.77
N LYS A 228 -12.42 30.19 1.79
CA LYS A 228 -13.41 31.05 1.14
C LYS A 228 -14.43 30.24 0.36
N LYS A 229 -15.72 30.54 0.54
CA LYS A 229 -16.82 29.84 -0.15
C LYS A 229 -16.72 29.84 -1.69
N PRO A 230 -16.29 30.96 -2.36
CA PRO A 230 -16.13 30.93 -3.81
C PRO A 230 -14.99 30.05 -4.34
N GLU A 231 -14.15 29.50 -3.44
CA GLU A 231 -12.97 28.68 -3.78
C GLU A 231 -13.20 27.19 -3.48
N ALA A 232 -14.30 26.82 -2.82
CA ALA A 232 -14.61 25.44 -2.45
C ALA A 232 -16.11 25.16 -2.49
N VAL A 233 -16.47 23.90 -2.56
CA VAL A 233 -17.88 23.44 -2.52
C VAL A 233 -18.01 22.21 -1.64
N LEU A 234 -19.22 21.88 -1.20
CA LEU A 234 -19.50 20.61 -0.53
C LEU A 234 -19.17 19.43 -1.47
N TYR A 235 -18.36 18.49 -1.01
CA TYR A 235 -17.84 17.40 -1.82
C TYR A 235 -18.95 16.53 -2.46
N ASN A 236 -19.99 16.21 -1.71
CA ASN A 236 -21.12 15.44 -2.25
C ASN A 236 -21.88 16.19 -3.35
N SER A 237 -21.95 17.51 -3.27
CA SER A 237 -22.55 18.33 -4.34
C SER A 237 -21.65 18.36 -5.56
N TRP A 238 -20.34 18.46 -5.35
CA TRP A 238 -19.35 18.40 -6.43
C TRP A 238 -19.43 17.08 -7.19
N LEU A 239 -19.49 15.93 -6.49
CA LEU A 239 -19.63 14.60 -7.10
C LEU A 239 -20.91 14.47 -7.96
N LYS A 240 -22.03 15.02 -7.49
CA LYS A 240 -23.30 14.99 -8.24
C LYS A 240 -23.22 15.81 -9.53
N ASN A 241 -22.52 16.93 -9.50
CA ASN A 241 -22.40 17.85 -10.63
C ASN A 241 -21.27 17.48 -11.59
N ASN A 242 -20.36 16.60 -11.17
CA ASN A 242 -19.21 16.15 -11.95
C ASN A 242 -19.16 14.60 -11.98
N PRO A 243 -20.12 13.95 -12.64
CA PRO A 243 -20.13 12.50 -12.73
C PRO A 243 -18.90 12.03 -13.52
N SER A 244 -18.23 11.00 -13.02
CA SER A 244 -17.07 10.39 -13.70
C SER A 244 -17.52 9.61 -14.94
N ASN A 245 -17.79 10.32 -16.03
CA ASN A 245 -18.04 9.73 -17.36
C ASN A 245 -16.99 10.23 -18.36
N ALA A 246 -16.91 9.56 -19.51
CA ALA A 246 -15.90 9.87 -20.54
C ALA A 246 -15.96 11.34 -21.01
N ASN A 247 -17.16 11.89 -21.18
CA ASN A 247 -17.35 13.27 -21.62
C ASN A 247 -16.82 14.29 -20.59
N PHE A 248 -17.04 14.06 -19.29
CA PHE A 248 -16.51 14.91 -18.25
C PHE A 248 -14.97 14.88 -18.18
N ILE A 249 -14.36 13.71 -18.40
CA ILE A 249 -12.90 13.56 -18.42
C ILE A 249 -12.31 14.33 -19.62
N GLU A 250 -12.94 14.25 -20.80
CA GLU A 250 -12.53 15.01 -21.98
C GLU A 250 -12.66 16.53 -21.79
N GLU A 251 -13.77 17.02 -21.21
CA GLU A 251 -13.96 18.45 -20.93
C GLU A 251 -12.98 18.96 -19.90
N SER A 252 -12.71 18.20 -18.85
CA SER A 252 -11.72 18.56 -17.83
C SER A 252 -10.31 18.65 -18.40
N ALA A 253 -9.94 17.76 -19.31
CA ALA A 253 -8.65 17.81 -20.00
C ALA A 253 -8.47 18.99 -20.96
N LYS A 254 -9.55 19.56 -21.49
CA LYS A 254 -9.53 20.74 -22.35
C LYS A 254 -9.41 22.07 -21.59
N THR A 255 -9.67 22.05 -20.29
CA THR A 255 -9.67 23.23 -19.40
C THR A 255 -8.41 23.38 -18.54
N MET A 256 -7.47 22.41 -18.61
CA MET A 256 -6.13 22.48 -18.03
C MET A 256 -5.12 23.06 -19.01
#